data_3af66eb83f53ae6bbccd3798a0c4ceb8
#
_entry.id   3af66eb83f53ae6bbccd3798a0c4ceb8
#
_cell.length_a   1.000
_cell.length_b   1.000
_cell.length_c   1.000
_cell.angle_alpha   90.00
_cell.angle_beta   90.00
_cell.angle_gamma   90.00
#
_symmetry.space_group_name_H-M   'P 1'
#
loop_
_entity.id
_entity.type
_entity.pdbx_description
1 polymer ?
#
loop_
_entity_poly.entity_id
_entity_poly.type
_entity_poly.pdbx_seq_one_letter_code
_entity_poly.pdbx_strand_id
1 'polypeptide(L)'
;NAQLTKEAIELLLDEEFSANDIELLSCGTTSPDQLLPSHASMVHGFLKNHTLEVNSPSGACCSGMNALKYGYLSVKAGQTENAVCTGSERTSSWMMADIFENEVEHLKELEENPILSFHKEFLRWMLSDGAGAVSLENSPKGKTPLKIEWMEGYSYAHELDACMYAGGEKLDNGQIKAWSEYPADQWGQRSLFAMKQDVRLLSENILIKGVNS
;
A
#
# COMPACT_ATOMS: atom_id res chain seq x y z
N ASN A 1 -4.25 10.49 -3.66
CA ASN A 1 -4.65 9.20 -3.10
C ASN A 1 -5.69 9.38 -1.98
N ALA A 2 -5.48 10.29 -1.02
CA ALA A 2 -6.40 10.48 0.10
C ALA A 2 -7.82 10.90 -0.34
N GLN A 3 -7.93 11.70 -1.40
CA GLN A 3 -9.23 12.04 -1.98
C GLN A 3 -9.93 10.81 -2.60
N LEU A 4 -9.20 9.99 -3.34
CA LEU A 4 -9.73 8.75 -3.91
C LEU A 4 -10.23 7.80 -2.82
N THR A 5 -9.48 7.71 -1.72
CA THR A 5 -9.87 6.92 -0.54
C THR A 5 -11.16 7.46 0.11
N LYS A 6 -11.26 8.78 0.25
CA LYS A 6 -12.48 9.43 0.76
C LYS A 6 -13.71 9.12 -0.11
N GLU A 7 -13.57 9.17 -1.42
CA GLU A 7 -14.64 8.82 -2.35
C GLU A 7 -15.08 7.36 -2.22
N ALA A 8 -14.14 6.43 -2.01
CA ALA A 8 -14.46 5.03 -1.74
C ALA A 8 -15.22 4.86 -0.40
N ILE A 9 -14.87 5.63 0.62
CA ILE A 9 -15.61 5.64 1.90
C ILE A 9 -17.03 6.16 1.71
N GLU A 10 -17.22 7.22 0.93
CA GLU A 10 -18.54 7.80 0.68
C GLU A 10 -19.51 6.80 0.03
N LEU A 11 -19.01 5.81 -0.71
CA LEU A 11 -19.83 4.74 -1.27
C LEU A 11 -20.37 3.75 -0.23
N LEU A 12 -19.80 3.73 0.97
CA LEU A 12 -20.31 2.94 2.10
C LEU A 12 -21.39 3.67 2.90
N LEU A 13 -21.46 5.01 2.78
CA LEU A 13 -22.34 5.82 3.61
C LEU A 13 -23.75 5.80 3.04
N ASP A 14 -24.73 5.70 3.94
CA ASP A 14 -26.15 5.74 3.61
C ASP A 14 -26.95 6.43 4.73
N GLU A 15 -28.27 6.23 4.76
CA GLU A 15 -29.14 6.81 5.79
C GLU A 15 -28.97 6.14 7.17
N GLU A 16 -28.45 4.93 7.23
CA GLU A 16 -28.26 4.15 8.46
C GLU A 16 -26.83 4.25 9.00
N PHE A 17 -25.84 4.59 8.15
CA PHE A 17 -24.43 4.72 8.50
C PHE A 17 -23.82 5.94 7.83
N SER A 18 -23.59 6.99 8.59
CA SER A 18 -23.01 8.25 8.15
C SER A 18 -21.55 8.39 8.52
N ALA A 19 -20.85 9.39 7.97
CA ALA A 19 -19.47 9.68 8.35
C ALA A 19 -19.30 9.98 9.85
N ASN A 20 -20.35 10.48 10.51
CA ASN A 20 -20.33 10.77 11.94
C ASN A 20 -20.51 9.51 12.82
N ASP A 21 -20.82 8.37 12.25
CA ASP A 21 -20.94 7.11 12.98
C ASP A 21 -19.61 6.35 13.02
N ILE A 22 -18.61 6.77 12.22
CA ILE A 22 -17.30 6.13 12.13
C ILE A 22 -16.50 6.39 13.41
N GLU A 23 -16.16 5.35 14.16
CA GLU A 23 -15.36 5.44 15.37
C GLU A 23 -13.86 5.22 15.10
N LEU A 24 -13.52 4.33 14.17
CA LEU A 24 -12.16 4.05 13.74
C LEU A 24 -12.03 4.14 12.22
N LEU A 25 -11.02 4.87 11.77
CA LEU A 25 -10.62 4.95 10.37
C LEU A 25 -9.23 4.34 10.19
N SER A 26 -9.16 3.17 9.53
CA SER A 26 -7.91 2.47 9.26
C SER A 26 -7.62 2.45 7.76
N CYS A 27 -6.63 3.23 7.30
CA CYS A 27 -6.34 3.42 5.87
C CYS A 27 -4.95 2.94 5.51
N GLY A 28 -4.90 1.83 4.78
CA GLY A 28 -3.65 1.24 4.28
C GLY A 28 -3.30 1.71 2.87
N THR A 29 -2.05 2.10 2.68
CA THR A 29 -1.51 2.45 1.37
C THR A 29 0.02 2.29 1.33
N THR A 30 0.55 2.04 0.14
CA THR A 30 1.98 2.10 -0.18
C THR A 30 2.36 3.48 -0.74
N SER A 31 1.40 4.15 -1.39
CA SER A 31 1.59 5.38 -2.16
C SER A 31 0.82 6.57 -1.57
N PRO A 32 1.14 7.00 -0.32
CA PRO A 32 0.51 8.18 0.25
C PRO A 32 0.84 9.42 -0.58
N ASP A 33 -0.02 10.44 -0.57
CA ASP A 33 0.22 11.68 -1.29
C ASP A 33 1.47 12.41 -0.78
N GLN A 34 1.83 12.20 0.50
CA GLN A 34 3.01 12.78 1.14
C GLN A 34 3.44 11.93 2.35
N LEU A 35 4.68 12.11 2.79
CA LEU A 35 5.23 11.34 3.92
C LEU A 35 4.56 11.71 5.25
N LEU A 36 4.17 12.97 5.42
CA LEU A 36 3.50 13.51 6.60
C LEU A 36 2.45 14.54 6.18
N PRO A 37 1.27 14.58 6.85
CA PRO A 37 0.79 13.70 7.91
C PRO A 37 0.49 12.28 7.38
N SER A 38 0.07 11.36 8.26
CA SER A 38 -0.28 10.00 7.86
C SER A 38 -1.45 9.96 6.86
N HIS A 39 -1.49 8.93 6.01
CA HIS A 39 -2.55 8.80 5.01
C HIS A 39 -3.96 8.84 5.62
N ALA A 40 -4.20 8.11 6.72
CA ALA A 40 -5.50 8.13 7.40
C ALA A 40 -5.86 9.52 7.93
N SER A 41 -4.87 10.29 8.42
CA SER A 41 -5.11 11.67 8.87
C SER A 41 -5.50 12.59 7.72
N MET A 42 -4.91 12.41 6.53
CA MET A 42 -5.29 13.14 5.33
C MET A 42 -6.73 12.80 4.90
N VAL A 43 -7.07 11.51 4.89
CA VAL A 43 -8.43 11.04 4.55
C VAL A 43 -9.45 11.61 5.55
N HIS A 44 -9.17 11.55 6.86
CA HIS A 44 -10.00 12.14 7.90
C HIS A 44 -10.23 13.64 7.67
N GLY A 45 -9.17 14.37 7.30
CA GLY A 45 -9.28 15.79 6.96
C GLY A 45 -10.24 16.09 5.79
N PHE A 46 -10.39 15.17 4.83
CA PHE A 46 -11.36 15.29 3.74
C PHE A 46 -12.79 14.90 4.16
N LEU A 47 -12.95 13.96 5.08
CA LEU A 47 -14.26 13.55 5.59
C LEU A 47 -14.93 14.64 6.42
N LYS A 48 -14.14 15.49 7.12
CA LYS A 48 -14.61 16.62 7.93
C LYS A 48 -15.71 16.25 8.93
N ASN A 49 -15.64 15.06 9.48
CA ASN A 49 -16.54 14.56 10.49
C ASN A 49 -16.08 14.96 11.92
N HIS A 50 -16.32 14.16 12.93
CA HIS A 50 -15.90 14.40 14.31
C HIS A 50 -14.53 13.78 14.63
N THR A 51 -14.06 13.96 15.87
CA THR A 51 -12.85 13.30 16.37
C THR A 51 -13.04 11.80 16.41
N LEU A 52 -12.11 11.05 15.81
CA LEU A 52 -12.13 9.58 15.76
C LEU A 52 -10.72 9.01 15.85
N GLU A 53 -10.61 7.71 16.08
CA GLU A 53 -9.35 7.01 16.07
C GLU A 53 -8.88 6.81 14.62
N VAL A 54 -7.57 7.00 14.37
CA VAL A 54 -6.99 6.76 13.04
C VAL A 54 -5.83 5.78 13.14
N ASN A 55 -5.74 4.87 12.16
CA ASN A 55 -4.62 3.97 11.94
C ASN A 55 -4.19 4.03 10.48
N SER A 56 -2.89 4.03 10.23
CA SER A 56 -2.35 4.19 8.87
C SER A 56 -1.20 3.20 8.64
N PRO A 57 -1.50 1.92 8.42
CA PRO A 57 -0.48 0.95 8.08
C PRO A 57 0.09 1.26 6.70
N SER A 58 1.41 1.15 6.62
CA SER A 58 2.17 1.31 5.38
C SER A 58 2.92 0.02 5.05
N GLY A 59 3.46 -0.05 3.87
CA GLY A 59 4.18 -1.22 3.37
C GLY A 59 3.73 -1.54 1.96
N ALA A 60 4.10 -2.70 1.42
CA ALA A 60 3.70 -3.08 0.08
C ALA A 60 2.22 -3.55 0.03
N CYS A 61 1.88 -4.48 -0.84
CA CYS A 61 0.52 -4.93 -1.18
C CYS A 61 -0.37 -5.32 0.02
N CYS A 62 0.20 -5.63 1.19
CA CYS A 62 -0.55 -6.02 2.38
C CYS A 62 -1.03 -4.85 3.25
N SER A 63 -0.77 -3.60 2.87
CA SER A 63 -1.15 -2.44 3.68
C SER A 63 -2.66 -2.35 3.92
N GLY A 64 -3.48 -2.60 2.90
CA GLY A 64 -4.95 -2.66 3.03
C GLY A 64 -5.42 -3.81 3.92
N MET A 65 -4.80 -5.00 3.82
CA MET A 65 -5.11 -6.13 4.70
C MET A 65 -4.68 -5.88 6.14
N ASN A 66 -3.58 -5.16 6.37
CA ASN A 66 -3.17 -4.74 7.70
C ASN A 66 -4.14 -3.70 8.29
N ALA A 67 -4.66 -2.80 7.46
CA ALA A 67 -5.73 -1.87 7.86
C ALA A 67 -6.98 -2.62 8.29
N LEU A 68 -7.41 -3.62 7.50
CA LEU A 68 -8.55 -4.48 7.81
C LEU A 68 -8.32 -5.27 9.11
N LYS A 69 -7.13 -5.82 9.29
CA LYS A 69 -6.76 -6.57 10.50
C LYS A 69 -6.81 -5.71 11.76
N TYR A 70 -6.33 -4.47 11.68
CA TYR A 70 -6.40 -3.55 12.81
C TYR A 70 -7.86 -3.24 13.18
N GLY A 71 -8.70 -2.88 12.20
CA GLY A 71 -10.12 -2.64 12.43
C GLY A 71 -10.84 -3.86 13.01
N TYR A 72 -10.58 -5.06 12.44
CA TYR A 72 -11.14 -6.31 12.96
C TYR A 72 -10.76 -6.56 14.42
N LEU A 73 -9.51 -6.36 14.80
CA LEU A 73 -9.06 -6.56 16.17
C LEU A 73 -9.65 -5.51 17.12
N SER A 74 -9.77 -4.24 16.71
CA SER A 74 -10.37 -3.18 17.50
C SER A 74 -11.84 -3.47 17.80
N VAL A 75 -12.64 -3.79 16.78
CA VAL A 75 -14.06 -4.13 16.93
C VAL A 75 -14.24 -5.41 17.75
N LYS A 76 -13.45 -6.44 17.47
CA LYS A 76 -13.50 -7.71 18.21
C LYS A 76 -13.11 -7.56 19.68
N ALA A 77 -12.20 -6.66 20.01
CA ALA A 77 -11.80 -6.35 21.38
C ALA A 77 -12.79 -5.44 22.12
N GLY A 78 -13.78 -4.89 21.41
CA GLY A 78 -14.74 -3.91 21.96
C GLY A 78 -14.10 -2.55 22.25
N GLN A 79 -12.99 -2.24 21.58
CA GLN A 79 -12.35 -0.92 21.66
C GLN A 79 -13.18 0.13 20.90
N THR A 80 -13.75 -0.28 19.76
CA THR A 80 -14.67 0.50 18.95
C THR A 80 -15.87 -0.40 18.55
N GLU A 81 -17.04 0.19 18.36
CA GLU A 81 -18.22 -0.54 17.87
C GLU A 81 -18.16 -0.81 16.38
N ASN A 82 -17.48 0.10 15.64
CA ASN A 82 -17.28 -0.03 14.21
C ASN A 82 -15.90 0.46 13.78
N ALA A 83 -15.54 0.08 12.56
CA ALA A 83 -14.33 0.56 11.90
C ALA A 83 -14.56 0.66 10.38
N VAL A 84 -14.12 1.74 9.76
CA VAL A 84 -13.99 1.82 8.30
C VAL A 84 -12.54 1.55 7.93
N CYS A 85 -12.34 0.49 7.13
CA CYS A 85 -11.03 0.04 6.70
C CYS A 85 -10.89 0.22 5.20
N THR A 86 -9.77 0.79 4.76
CA THR A 86 -9.52 1.05 3.34
C THR A 86 -8.18 0.51 2.89
N GLY A 87 -8.13 0.11 1.62
CA GLY A 87 -6.89 -0.08 0.86
C GLY A 87 -6.94 0.79 -0.37
N SER A 88 -5.92 1.59 -0.60
CA SER A 88 -5.88 2.49 -1.74
C SER A 88 -4.46 2.67 -2.28
N GLU A 89 -4.36 2.81 -3.60
CA GLU A 89 -3.09 3.09 -4.25
C GLU A 89 -3.27 4.14 -5.36
N ARG A 90 -2.25 4.98 -5.52
CA ARG A 90 -2.10 5.89 -6.64
C ARG A 90 -0.73 5.71 -7.27
N THR A 91 -0.52 4.55 -7.85
CA THR A 91 0.76 4.13 -8.42
C THR A 91 1.11 4.88 -9.69
N SER A 92 0.13 5.43 -10.42
CA SER A 92 0.37 6.25 -11.61
C SER A 92 1.34 7.40 -11.35
N SER A 93 1.27 8.03 -10.17
CA SER A 93 2.18 9.12 -9.79
C SER A 93 3.65 8.70 -9.64
N TRP A 94 3.92 7.41 -9.46
CA TRP A 94 5.27 6.83 -9.33
C TRP A 94 5.77 6.17 -10.61
N MET A 95 4.92 6.10 -11.63
CA MET A 95 5.19 5.43 -12.91
C MET A 95 5.14 6.39 -14.10
N MET A 96 5.21 7.69 -13.84
CA MET A 96 5.27 8.71 -14.88
C MET A 96 6.63 8.65 -15.60
N ALA A 97 6.62 8.90 -16.90
CA ALA A 97 7.80 8.77 -17.75
C ALA A 97 8.98 9.64 -17.30
N ASP A 98 8.70 10.85 -16.82
CA ASP A 98 9.70 11.80 -16.34
C ASP A 98 10.50 11.28 -15.11
N ILE A 99 9.91 10.41 -14.29
CA ILE A 99 10.62 9.76 -13.18
C ILE A 99 11.72 8.81 -13.68
N PHE A 100 11.57 8.30 -14.91
CA PHE A 100 12.47 7.33 -15.53
C PHE A 100 13.39 7.98 -16.60
N GLU A 101 13.34 9.31 -16.82
CA GLU A 101 14.18 9.97 -17.83
C GLU A 101 15.67 9.72 -17.62
N ASN A 102 16.13 9.73 -16.37
CA ASN A 102 17.54 9.47 -16.06
C ASN A 102 17.96 8.02 -16.35
N GLU A 103 17.00 7.09 -16.49
CA GLU A 103 17.29 5.70 -16.84
C GLU A 103 17.47 5.50 -18.36
N VAL A 104 17.07 6.46 -19.18
CA VAL A 104 17.31 6.44 -20.64
C VAL A 104 18.81 6.47 -20.96
N GLU A 105 19.62 7.04 -20.07
CA GLU A 105 21.09 7.00 -20.19
C GLU A 105 21.66 5.59 -20.03
N HIS A 106 20.90 4.67 -19.45
CA HIS A 106 21.23 3.24 -19.29
C HIS A 106 20.72 2.36 -20.45
N LEU A 107 20.36 2.94 -21.61
CA LEU A 107 19.89 2.17 -22.77
C LEU A 107 20.86 1.06 -23.21
N LYS A 108 22.15 1.27 -23.03
CA LYS A 108 23.16 0.22 -23.31
C LYS A 108 23.02 -0.99 -22.38
N GLU A 109 22.75 -0.76 -21.09
CA GLU A 109 22.45 -1.86 -20.14
C GLU A 109 21.17 -2.61 -20.51
N LEU A 110 20.15 -1.90 -21.03
CA LEU A 110 18.91 -2.52 -21.47
C LEU A 110 19.09 -3.34 -22.75
N GLU A 111 19.97 -2.91 -23.65
CA GLU A 111 20.36 -3.69 -24.86
C GLU A 111 21.16 -4.95 -24.48
N GLU A 112 22.04 -4.85 -23.50
CA GLU A 112 22.85 -5.96 -22.99
C GLU A 112 22.04 -6.92 -22.09
N ASN A 113 21.02 -6.40 -21.39
CA ASN A 113 20.17 -7.16 -20.48
C ASN A 113 18.68 -6.84 -20.64
N PRO A 114 18.00 -7.41 -21.67
CA PRO A 114 16.57 -7.12 -21.96
C PRO A 114 15.60 -7.45 -20.82
N ILE A 115 16.00 -8.27 -19.85
CA ILE A 115 15.16 -8.63 -18.70
C ILE A 115 14.83 -7.43 -17.81
N LEU A 116 15.68 -6.40 -17.81
CA LEU A 116 15.44 -5.16 -17.08
C LEU A 116 14.23 -4.39 -17.63
N SER A 117 14.04 -4.40 -18.95
CA SER A 117 12.84 -3.84 -19.59
C SER A 117 11.58 -4.59 -19.16
N PHE A 118 11.66 -5.91 -19.09
CA PHE A 118 10.53 -6.75 -18.68
C PHE A 118 10.11 -6.48 -17.23
N HIS A 119 11.05 -6.22 -16.32
CA HIS A 119 10.73 -5.89 -14.93
C HIS A 119 9.86 -4.63 -14.81
N LYS A 120 10.11 -3.62 -15.64
CA LYS A 120 9.33 -2.36 -15.66
C LYS A 120 7.95 -2.54 -16.28
N GLU A 121 7.86 -3.25 -17.39
CA GLU A 121 6.58 -3.58 -18.01
C GLU A 121 5.71 -4.44 -17.10
N PHE A 122 6.30 -5.37 -16.34
CA PHE A 122 5.57 -6.16 -15.35
C PHE A 122 4.92 -5.29 -14.28
N LEU A 123 5.60 -4.25 -13.78
CA LEU A 123 5.02 -3.30 -12.82
C LEU A 123 3.83 -2.55 -13.38
N ARG A 124 3.90 -2.12 -14.66
CA ARG A 124 2.79 -1.43 -15.33
C ARG A 124 1.55 -2.31 -15.48
N TRP A 125 1.73 -3.60 -15.64
CA TRP A 125 0.60 -4.55 -15.75
C TRP A 125 0.02 -4.91 -14.39
N MET A 126 0.84 -4.96 -13.37
CA MET A 126 0.44 -5.41 -12.03
C MET A 126 -0.18 -4.28 -11.20
N LEU A 127 0.23 -3.04 -11.40
CA LEU A 127 -0.12 -1.92 -10.55
C LEU A 127 -1.09 -0.96 -11.25
N SER A 128 -2.08 -0.48 -10.51
CA SER A 128 -3.05 0.51 -10.97
C SER A 128 -3.50 1.42 -9.84
N ASP A 129 -4.14 2.53 -10.17
CA ASP A 129 -4.81 3.38 -9.22
C ASP A 129 -6.13 2.77 -8.81
N GLY A 130 -6.47 2.86 -7.53
CA GLY A 130 -7.75 2.38 -7.02
C GLY A 130 -7.88 2.58 -5.53
N ALA A 131 -9.11 2.58 -5.05
CA ALA A 131 -9.45 2.55 -3.64
C ALA A 131 -10.65 1.66 -3.38
N GLY A 132 -10.61 0.94 -2.26
CA GLY A 132 -11.72 0.17 -1.74
C GLY A 132 -11.90 0.43 -0.26
N ALA A 133 -13.15 0.40 0.20
CA ALA A 133 -13.50 0.60 1.59
C ALA A 133 -14.46 -0.49 2.06
N VAL A 134 -14.34 -0.89 3.32
CA VAL A 134 -15.26 -1.81 3.99
C VAL A 134 -15.58 -1.28 5.38
N SER A 135 -16.82 -1.49 5.83
CA SER A 135 -17.26 -1.26 7.19
C SER A 135 -17.21 -2.56 7.97
N LEU A 136 -16.70 -2.53 9.19
CA LEU A 136 -16.68 -3.62 10.15
C LEU A 136 -17.52 -3.25 11.35
N GLU A 137 -18.38 -4.15 11.78
CA GLU A 137 -19.28 -3.97 12.91
C GLU A 137 -19.46 -5.30 13.67
N ASN A 138 -19.67 -5.21 15.00
CA ASN A 138 -19.99 -6.39 15.79
C ASN A 138 -21.39 -6.95 15.48
N SER A 139 -22.33 -6.07 15.13
CA SER A 139 -23.72 -6.42 14.83
C SER A 139 -24.14 -5.73 13.54
N PRO A 140 -23.74 -6.30 12.39
CA PRO A 140 -23.97 -5.66 11.10
C PRO A 140 -25.45 -5.54 10.77
N LYS A 141 -25.85 -4.40 10.27
CA LYS A 141 -27.23 -4.07 9.85
C LYS A 141 -27.46 -4.29 8.35
N GLY A 142 -26.40 -4.52 7.60
CA GLY A 142 -26.46 -4.66 6.13
C GLY A 142 -27.26 -5.88 5.68
N LYS A 143 -27.76 -5.85 4.43
CA LYS A 143 -28.58 -6.92 3.84
C LYS A 143 -27.82 -8.23 3.65
N THR A 144 -26.50 -8.19 3.45
CA THR A 144 -25.66 -9.35 3.18
C THR A 144 -24.35 -9.22 3.93
N PRO A 145 -24.36 -9.35 5.28
CA PRO A 145 -23.14 -9.26 6.05
C PRO A 145 -22.25 -10.46 5.80
N LEU A 146 -20.93 -10.22 5.72
CA LEU A 146 -19.91 -11.25 5.67
C LEU A 146 -19.22 -11.33 7.04
N LYS A 147 -18.98 -12.53 7.53
CA LYS A 147 -18.25 -12.75 8.77
C LYS A 147 -16.80 -13.07 8.47
N ILE A 148 -15.87 -12.34 9.11
CA ILE A 148 -14.45 -12.69 9.10
C ILE A 148 -14.25 -13.82 10.12
N GLU A 149 -13.94 -15.02 9.66
CA GLU A 149 -13.70 -16.17 10.53
C GLU A 149 -12.27 -16.15 11.08
N TRP A 150 -11.29 -15.85 10.25
CA TRP A 150 -9.88 -15.76 10.60
C TRP A 150 -9.13 -14.80 9.70
N MET A 151 -8.01 -14.29 10.17
CA MET A 151 -7.12 -13.44 9.41
C MET A 151 -5.70 -13.60 9.92
N GLU A 152 -4.81 -14.03 9.05
CA GLU A 152 -3.41 -14.24 9.37
C GLU A 152 -2.51 -13.44 8.41
N GLY A 153 -1.28 -13.24 8.80
CA GLY A 153 -0.30 -12.54 7.97
C GLY A 153 1.10 -12.93 8.41
N TYR A 154 1.93 -13.26 7.43
CA TYR A 154 3.28 -13.76 7.65
C TYR A 154 4.31 -12.86 6.96
N SER A 155 5.49 -12.77 7.53
CA SER A 155 6.64 -12.12 6.93
C SER A 155 7.78 -13.14 6.79
N TYR A 156 8.37 -13.17 5.62
CA TYR A 156 9.55 -13.98 5.31
C TYR A 156 10.82 -13.12 5.17
N ALA A 157 10.79 -11.88 5.63
CA ALA A 157 11.90 -10.94 5.54
C ALA A 157 13.17 -11.38 6.32
N HIS A 158 13.04 -12.38 7.18
CA HIS A 158 14.18 -12.99 7.91
C HIS A 158 14.99 -13.96 7.05
N GLU A 159 14.45 -14.41 5.91
CA GLU A 159 15.10 -15.41 5.03
C GLU A 159 15.14 -15.00 3.56
N LEU A 160 14.34 -14.02 3.16
CA LEU A 160 14.25 -13.54 1.78
C LEU A 160 14.54 -12.06 1.69
N ASP A 161 15.26 -11.68 0.65
CA ASP A 161 15.46 -10.29 0.29
C ASP A 161 14.14 -9.63 -0.13
N ALA A 162 14.09 -8.30 -0.08
CA ALA A 162 12.95 -7.56 -0.62
C ALA A 162 12.88 -7.75 -2.14
N CYS A 163 11.71 -8.21 -2.62
CA CYS A 163 11.46 -8.37 -4.06
C CYS A 163 10.85 -7.12 -4.69
N MET A 164 10.16 -6.29 -3.90
CA MET A 164 9.62 -4.99 -4.34
C MET A 164 10.05 -3.91 -3.36
N TYR A 165 10.59 -2.82 -3.87
CA TYR A 165 11.08 -1.72 -3.03
C TYR A 165 11.06 -0.38 -3.78
N ALA A 166 10.99 0.70 -3.02
CA ALA A 166 11.19 2.08 -3.45
C ALA A 166 11.81 2.88 -2.31
N GLY A 167 12.47 3.99 -2.62
CA GLY A 167 13.17 4.80 -1.62
C GLY A 167 14.53 4.21 -1.23
N GLY A 168 15.20 3.51 -2.14
CA GLY A 168 16.52 2.95 -1.90
C GLY A 168 17.09 2.23 -3.12
N GLU A 169 18.29 1.70 -2.94
CA GLU A 169 19.03 0.91 -3.93
C GLU A 169 19.41 -0.44 -3.32
N LYS A 170 19.08 -1.54 -4.01
CA LYS A 170 19.47 -2.89 -3.58
C LYS A 170 20.94 -3.11 -3.95
N LEU A 171 21.72 -3.46 -2.96
CA LEU A 171 23.14 -3.77 -3.11
C LEU A 171 23.34 -5.24 -3.49
N ASP A 172 24.55 -5.61 -3.95
CA ASP A 172 24.91 -6.98 -4.36
C ASP A 172 24.73 -8.01 -3.24
N ASN A 173 24.77 -7.59 -1.99
CA ASN A 173 24.53 -8.44 -0.83
C ASN A 173 23.04 -8.58 -0.45
N GLY A 174 22.12 -8.07 -1.27
CA GLY A 174 20.67 -8.09 -1.05
C GLY A 174 20.13 -7.01 -0.11
N GLN A 175 20.99 -6.26 0.59
CA GLN A 175 20.57 -5.17 1.47
C GLN A 175 20.10 -3.96 0.65
N ILE A 176 19.15 -3.21 1.21
CA ILE A 176 18.70 -1.96 0.62
C ILE A 176 19.37 -0.81 1.36
N LYS A 177 20.15 -0.03 0.62
CA LYS A 177 20.67 1.25 1.09
C LYS A 177 19.59 2.31 0.93
N ALA A 178 19.17 2.92 2.03
CA ALA A 178 18.05 3.86 2.06
C ALA A 178 18.39 5.19 1.34
N TRP A 179 17.38 5.84 0.79
CA TRP A 179 17.50 7.14 0.14
C TRP A 179 18.15 8.20 1.04
N SER A 180 17.91 8.15 2.34
CA SER A 180 18.47 9.08 3.33
C SER A 180 19.98 8.93 3.54
N GLU A 181 20.58 7.83 3.08
CA GLU A 181 22.03 7.58 3.13
C GLU A 181 22.76 8.10 1.88
N TYR A 182 22.03 8.72 0.95
CA TYR A 182 22.56 9.35 -0.23
C TYR A 182 22.42 10.88 -0.18
N PRO A 183 23.36 11.66 -0.73
CA PRO A 183 23.18 13.07 -0.99
C PRO A 183 21.93 13.34 -1.84
N ALA A 184 21.21 14.41 -1.54
CA ALA A 184 19.93 14.71 -2.20
C ALA A 184 20.03 14.91 -3.72
N ASP A 185 21.15 15.41 -4.20
CA ASP A 185 21.46 15.60 -5.63
C ASP A 185 21.62 14.27 -6.39
N GLN A 186 21.83 13.16 -5.69
CA GLN A 186 21.95 11.82 -6.28
C GLN A 186 20.60 11.07 -6.38
N TRP A 187 19.55 11.53 -5.71
CA TRP A 187 18.29 10.77 -5.63
C TRP A 187 17.65 10.52 -7.00
N GLY A 188 17.61 11.54 -7.84
CA GLY A 188 17.10 11.43 -9.22
C GLY A 188 18.01 10.60 -10.11
N GLN A 189 19.33 10.87 -10.09
CA GLN A 189 20.30 10.15 -10.91
C GLN A 189 20.31 8.63 -10.66
N ARG A 190 20.03 8.22 -9.41
CA ARG A 190 19.96 6.81 -9.00
C ARG A 190 18.54 6.23 -9.04
N SER A 191 17.57 7.00 -9.51
CA SER A 191 16.15 6.60 -9.52
C SER A 191 15.70 5.98 -8.18
N LEU A 192 16.11 6.57 -7.04
CA LEU A 192 15.90 5.96 -5.72
C LEU A 192 14.41 5.81 -5.39
N PHE A 193 13.57 6.73 -5.86
CA PHE A 193 12.12 6.71 -5.62
C PHE A 193 11.33 5.98 -6.72
N ALA A 194 11.98 5.54 -7.78
CA ALA A 194 11.33 4.65 -8.74
C ALA A 194 11.02 3.30 -8.07
N MET A 195 9.84 2.77 -8.33
CA MET A 195 9.47 1.44 -7.86
C MET A 195 10.26 0.37 -8.62
N LYS A 196 10.82 -0.57 -7.91
CA LYS A 196 11.65 -1.65 -8.45
C LYS A 196 11.09 -3.01 -8.02
N GLN A 197 11.15 -3.98 -8.93
CA GLN A 197 10.64 -5.33 -8.71
C GLN A 197 11.69 -6.35 -9.15
N ASP A 198 12.07 -7.24 -8.26
CA ASP A 198 12.84 -8.45 -8.56
C ASP A 198 11.86 -9.58 -8.93
N VAL A 199 11.54 -9.67 -10.22
CA VAL A 199 10.57 -10.65 -10.74
C VAL A 199 11.07 -12.07 -10.56
N ARG A 200 12.38 -12.31 -10.60
CA ARG A 200 12.96 -13.64 -10.41
C ARG A 200 12.73 -14.12 -8.98
N LEU A 201 13.12 -13.32 -8.00
CA LEU A 201 12.92 -13.62 -6.58
C LEU A 201 11.43 -13.86 -6.28
N LEU A 202 10.55 -13.04 -6.86
CA LEU A 202 9.11 -13.19 -6.73
C LEU A 202 8.64 -14.54 -7.29
N SER A 203 9.00 -14.87 -8.54
CA SER A 203 8.52 -16.08 -9.22
C SER A 203 9.00 -17.37 -8.55
N GLU A 204 10.20 -17.37 -8.00
CA GLU A 204 10.79 -18.53 -7.31
C GLU A 204 10.09 -18.82 -5.96
N ASN A 205 9.51 -17.81 -5.32
CA ASN A 205 9.04 -17.91 -3.94
C ASN A 205 7.52 -17.78 -3.75
N ILE A 206 6.82 -17.05 -4.62
CA ILE A 206 5.43 -16.66 -4.37
C ILE A 206 4.48 -17.86 -4.19
N LEU A 207 4.62 -18.88 -5.01
CA LEU A 207 3.76 -20.07 -4.91
C LEU A 207 4.08 -20.88 -3.64
N ILE A 208 5.36 -21.10 -3.36
CA ILE A 208 5.81 -21.89 -2.21
C ILE A 208 5.39 -21.23 -0.91
N LYS A 209 5.61 -19.93 -0.76
CA LYS A 209 5.28 -19.20 0.46
C LYS A 209 3.78 -18.93 0.56
N GLY A 210 3.10 -18.62 -0.53
CA GLY A 210 1.65 -18.36 -0.53
C GLY A 210 0.80 -19.61 -0.27
N VAL A 211 1.26 -20.81 -0.60
CA VAL A 211 0.55 -22.06 -0.30
C VAL A 211 0.82 -22.54 1.13
N ASN A 212 1.98 -22.21 1.69
CA ASN A 212 2.38 -22.64 3.03
C ASN A 212 2.05 -21.62 4.14
N SER A 213 1.35 -20.52 3.77
CA SER A 213 0.93 -19.45 4.70
C SER A 213 -0.42 -19.68 5.33
#